data_4608c405e5d966f0ef9e38ab03be7299
#
_entry.id   4608c405e5d966f0ef9e38ab03be7299
#
_cell.length_a   1.000
_cell.length_b   1.000
_cell.length_c   1.000
_cell.angle_alpha   90.00
_cell.angle_beta   90.00
_cell.angle_gamma   90.00
#
_symmetry.space_group_name_H-M   'P 1'
#
loop_
_entity.id
_entity.type
_entity.pdbx_description
1 polymer ?
#
loop_
_entity_poly.entity_id
_entity_poly.type
_entity_poly.pdbx_seq_one_letter_code
_entity_poly.pdbx_strand_id
1 'polypeptide(L)'
;WPYDPSLQFEAWRYFSHAFMHFSLMHILFNLLWWWYLGGAVEKRIGSGKLVVITVISALLSGFVQHQFSGPWFGGLSGVVYALMGYVWLRGERDPQSGIYLQRGLILFSLVWLIAGWFDVFGMAIANGAHVAGLATGLAMAFVDTLHGRKRA
;
A
#
# COMPACT_ATOMS: atom_id res chain seq x y z
N TRP A 1 5.38 -14.96 3.40
CA TRP A 1 6.57 -14.71 4.21
C TRP A 1 7.20 -16.04 4.65
N PRO A 2 8.54 -16.13 4.76
CA PRO A 2 9.18 -17.36 5.29
C PRO A 2 8.68 -17.69 6.70
N TYR A 3 8.23 -18.92 6.88
CA TYR A 3 7.77 -19.44 8.18
C TYR A 3 8.78 -20.40 8.84
N ASP A 4 9.81 -20.78 8.09
CA ASP A 4 10.90 -21.63 8.54
C ASP A 4 12.24 -21.02 8.13
N PRO A 5 13.30 -21.08 8.97
CA PRO A 5 14.62 -20.55 8.63
C PRO A 5 15.22 -21.10 7.34
N SER A 6 14.90 -22.33 6.95
CA SER A 6 15.35 -22.92 5.69
C SER A 6 14.83 -22.20 4.45
N LEU A 7 13.72 -21.48 4.57
CA LEU A 7 13.05 -20.77 3.48
C LEU A 7 13.49 -19.30 3.34
N GLN A 8 14.38 -18.83 4.22
CA GLN A 8 14.78 -17.42 4.26
C GLN A 8 15.47 -16.93 2.98
N PHE A 9 16.07 -17.84 2.21
CA PHE A 9 16.73 -17.52 0.93
C PHE A 9 15.78 -17.54 -0.27
N GLU A 10 14.53 -17.95 -0.08
CA GLU A 10 13.50 -17.90 -1.12
C GLU A 10 12.94 -16.47 -1.23
N ALA A 11 13.68 -15.59 -1.92
CA ALA A 11 13.40 -14.15 -1.99
C ALA A 11 11.96 -13.80 -2.43
N TRP A 12 11.34 -14.62 -3.27
CA TRP A 12 9.96 -14.43 -3.72
C TRP A 12 8.94 -14.46 -2.58
N ARG A 13 9.21 -15.13 -1.46
CA ARG A 13 8.31 -15.21 -0.30
C ARG A 13 8.11 -13.86 0.38
N TYR A 14 9.11 -12.99 0.32
CA TYR A 14 9.02 -11.65 0.91
C TYR A 14 8.08 -10.71 0.15
N PHE A 15 7.70 -11.10 -1.05
CA PHE A 15 6.83 -10.32 -1.92
C PHE A 15 5.49 -11.01 -2.20
N SER A 16 5.47 -12.35 -2.33
CA SER A 16 4.32 -13.11 -2.82
C SER A 16 3.10 -13.08 -1.89
N HIS A 17 3.28 -12.72 -0.60
CA HIS A 17 2.16 -12.55 0.31
C HIS A 17 1.13 -11.52 -0.20
N ALA A 18 1.58 -10.52 -0.98
CA ALA A 18 0.70 -9.51 -1.57
C ALA A 18 -0.33 -10.09 -2.56
N PHE A 19 -0.07 -11.27 -3.12
CA PHE A 19 -0.99 -11.95 -4.04
C PHE A 19 -1.93 -12.94 -3.35
N MET A 20 -1.71 -13.23 -2.08
CA MET A 20 -2.55 -14.15 -1.31
C MET A 20 -3.79 -13.46 -0.78
N HIS A 21 -4.97 -14.01 -1.08
CA HIS A 21 -6.24 -13.49 -0.60
C HIS A 21 -7.09 -14.61 -0.03
N PHE A 22 -7.81 -14.34 1.06
CA PHE A 22 -8.52 -15.34 1.85
C PHE A 22 -10.03 -15.39 1.58
N SER A 23 -10.55 -14.46 0.76
CA SER A 23 -11.94 -14.46 0.31
C SER A 23 -12.09 -13.72 -1.01
N LEU A 24 -13.18 -13.99 -1.72
CA LEU A 24 -13.53 -13.31 -2.97
C LEU A 24 -13.67 -11.79 -2.74
N MET A 25 -14.33 -11.37 -1.67
CA MET A 25 -14.49 -9.94 -1.36
C MET A 25 -13.14 -9.28 -1.05
N HIS A 26 -12.23 -9.99 -0.40
CA HIS A 26 -10.89 -9.49 -0.09
C HIS A 26 -10.10 -9.18 -1.37
N ILE A 27 -10.08 -10.11 -2.33
CA ILE A 27 -9.37 -9.86 -3.61
C ILE A 27 -10.07 -8.79 -4.45
N LEU A 28 -11.40 -8.82 -4.56
CA LEU A 28 -12.14 -7.85 -5.37
C LEU A 28 -11.94 -6.42 -4.86
N PHE A 29 -12.02 -6.22 -3.55
CA PHE A 29 -11.80 -4.91 -2.93
C PHE A 29 -10.38 -4.39 -3.17
N ASN A 30 -9.38 -5.25 -2.99
CA ASN A 30 -7.98 -4.90 -3.23
C ASN A 30 -7.73 -4.57 -4.70
N LEU A 31 -8.24 -5.36 -5.63
CA LEU A 31 -8.08 -5.13 -7.07
C LEU A 31 -8.78 -3.85 -7.52
N LEU A 32 -9.98 -3.57 -6.99
CA LEU A 32 -10.70 -2.33 -7.30
C LEU A 32 -9.87 -1.09 -6.91
N TRP A 33 -9.36 -1.06 -5.69
CA TRP A 33 -8.52 0.03 -5.20
C TRP A 33 -7.19 0.11 -5.93
N TRP A 34 -6.53 -1.03 -6.17
CA TRP A 34 -5.28 -1.06 -6.92
C TRP A 34 -5.46 -0.57 -8.35
N TRP A 35 -6.55 -0.97 -9.02
CA TRP A 35 -6.89 -0.47 -10.35
C TRP A 35 -7.13 1.03 -10.36
N TYR A 36 -7.91 1.52 -9.43
CA TYR A 36 -8.25 2.95 -9.34
C TYR A 36 -7.03 3.81 -9.03
N LEU A 37 -6.32 3.51 -7.96
CA LEU A 37 -5.16 4.29 -7.50
C LEU A 37 -3.92 4.03 -8.34
N GLY A 38 -3.63 2.78 -8.65
CA GLY A 38 -2.51 2.37 -9.49
C GLY A 38 -2.66 2.89 -10.92
N GLY A 39 -3.87 2.81 -11.47
CA GLY A 39 -4.18 3.39 -12.78
C GLY A 39 -3.97 4.91 -12.83
N ALA A 40 -4.29 5.63 -11.75
CA ALA A 40 -4.02 7.07 -11.65
C ALA A 40 -2.50 7.35 -11.65
N VAL A 41 -1.71 6.58 -10.89
CA VAL A 41 -0.25 6.69 -10.87
C VAL A 41 0.34 6.36 -12.23
N GLU A 42 -0.06 5.24 -12.81
CA GLU A 42 0.45 4.78 -14.11
C GLU A 42 0.19 5.79 -15.21
N LYS A 43 -1.04 6.30 -15.31
CA LYS A 43 -1.46 7.24 -16.34
C LYS A 43 -0.75 8.60 -16.22
N ARG A 44 -0.47 9.07 -15.02
CA ARG A 44 0.05 10.42 -14.76
C ARG A 44 1.56 10.49 -14.54
N ILE A 45 2.15 9.42 -14.00
CA ILE A 45 3.57 9.39 -13.65
C ILE A 45 4.31 8.31 -14.42
N GLY A 46 3.65 7.17 -14.67
CA GLY A 46 4.19 6.09 -15.47
C GLY A 46 4.25 4.74 -14.74
N SER A 47 4.31 3.67 -15.52
CA SER A 47 4.33 2.29 -15.04
C SER A 47 5.53 2.00 -14.13
N GLY A 48 6.70 2.60 -14.42
CA GLY A 48 7.90 2.44 -13.59
C GLY A 48 7.68 2.87 -12.14
N LYS A 49 6.99 4.00 -11.93
CA LYS A 49 6.65 4.47 -10.58
C LYS A 49 5.66 3.53 -9.89
N LEU A 50 4.65 3.05 -10.61
CA LEU A 50 3.69 2.08 -10.07
C LEU A 50 4.39 0.80 -9.61
N VAL A 51 5.30 0.26 -10.41
CA VAL A 51 6.10 -0.93 -10.06
C VAL A 51 6.93 -0.67 -8.81
N VAL A 52 7.64 0.47 -8.75
CA VAL A 52 8.48 0.82 -7.58
C VAL A 52 7.64 0.94 -6.31
N ILE A 53 6.49 1.63 -6.36
CA ILE A 53 5.58 1.72 -5.21
C ILE A 53 5.13 0.31 -4.79
N THR A 54 4.68 -0.51 -5.75
CA THR A 54 4.17 -1.86 -5.48
C THR A 54 5.23 -2.73 -4.80
N VAL A 55 6.45 -2.78 -5.35
CA VAL A 55 7.52 -3.63 -4.81
C VAL A 55 7.96 -3.16 -3.43
N ILE A 56 8.29 -1.87 -3.28
CA ILE A 56 8.78 -1.34 -2.01
C ILE A 56 7.73 -1.47 -0.91
N SER A 57 6.48 -1.12 -1.21
CA SER A 57 5.42 -1.20 -0.20
C SER A 57 5.06 -2.64 0.16
N ALA A 58 5.06 -3.58 -0.79
CA ALA A 58 4.86 -4.99 -0.47
C ALA A 58 5.93 -5.50 0.49
N LEU A 59 7.21 -5.22 0.22
CA LEU A 59 8.32 -5.63 1.09
C LEU A 59 8.22 -5.01 2.49
N LEU A 60 8.06 -3.68 2.58
CA LEU A 60 8.03 -2.99 3.87
C LEU A 60 6.78 -3.31 4.68
N SER A 61 5.60 -3.34 4.05
CA SER A 61 4.37 -3.69 4.75
C SER A 61 4.36 -5.14 5.23
N GLY A 62 4.90 -6.06 4.41
CA GLY A 62 5.07 -7.46 4.80
C GLY A 62 6.04 -7.62 5.96
N PHE A 63 7.18 -6.92 5.92
CA PHE A 63 8.15 -6.95 7.02
C PHE A 63 7.52 -6.48 8.33
N VAL A 64 6.84 -5.33 8.33
CA VAL A 64 6.17 -4.81 9.53
C VAL A 64 5.09 -5.76 10.01
N GLN A 65 4.23 -6.26 9.12
CA GLN A 65 3.16 -7.20 9.51
C GLN A 65 3.73 -8.48 10.13
N HIS A 66 4.84 -8.99 9.59
CA HIS A 66 5.50 -10.15 10.15
C HIS A 66 5.93 -9.94 11.62
N GLN A 67 6.38 -8.74 11.97
CA GLN A 67 6.74 -8.41 13.37
C GLN A 67 5.53 -8.42 14.32
N PHE A 68 4.32 -8.12 13.79
CA PHE A 68 3.09 -8.07 14.60
C PHE A 68 2.40 -9.43 14.75
N SER A 69 2.36 -10.24 13.69
CA SER A 69 1.53 -11.46 13.66
C SER A 69 2.24 -12.70 13.14
N GLY A 70 3.57 -12.63 12.95
CA GLY A 70 4.32 -13.74 12.36
C GLY A 70 4.06 -13.90 10.85
N PRO A 71 4.39 -15.08 10.27
CA PRO A 71 4.47 -15.27 8.83
C PRO A 71 3.11 -15.46 8.12
N TRP A 72 2.02 -15.67 8.87
CA TRP A 72 0.71 -16.07 8.33
C TRP A 72 -0.19 -14.88 8.06
N PHE A 73 0.09 -14.17 6.99
CA PHE A 73 -0.72 -13.05 6.49
C PHE A 73 -0.67 -12.99 4.97
N GLY A 74 -1.56 -12.22 4.37
CA GLY A 74 -1.58 -12.00 2.94
C GLY A 74 -2.55 -10.90 2.55
N GLY A 75 -2.41 -10.43 1.32
CA GLY A 75 -3.26 -9.43 0.71
C GLY A 75 -2.50 -8.25 0.15
N LEU A 76 -3.06 -7.67 -0.89
CA LEU A 76 -2.51 -6.50 -1.60
C LEU A 76 -2.74 -5.20 -0.83
N SER A 77 -3.45 -5.23 0.29
CA SER A 77 -3.91 -4.02 1.00
C SER A 77 -2.79 -3.13 1.51
N GLY A 78 -1.63 -3.67 1.88
CA GLY A 78 -0.44 -2.88 2.20
C GLY A 78 0.01 -2.01 1.02
N VAL A 79 -0.02 -2.56 -0.19
CA VAL A 79 0.26 -1.82 -1.44
C VAL A 79 -0.85 -0.81 -1.73
N VAL A 80 -2.11 -1.19 -1.53
CA VAL A 80 -3.26 -0.28 -1.71
C VAL A 80 -3.14 0.94 -0.80
N TYR A 81 -2.82 0.75 0.48
CA TYR A 81 -2.59 1.87 1.40
C TYR A 81 -1.38 2.72 1.01
N ALA A 82 -0.33 2.13 0.45
CA ALA A 82 0.80 2.90 -0.07
C ALA A 82 0.41 3.74 -1.28
N LEU A 83 -0.33 3.18 -2.23
CA LEU A 83 -0.88 3.95 -3.36
C LEU A 83 -1.79 5.09 -2.86
N MET A 84 -2.61 4.82 -1.86
CA MET A 84 -3.49 5.82 -1.25
C MET A 84 -2.71 6.97 -0.62
N GLY A 85 -1.70 6.68 0.19
CA GLY A 85 -0.80 7.69 0.77
C GLY A 85 -0.02 8.46 -0.30
N TYR A 86 0.45 7.76 -1.33
CA TYR A 86 1.18 8.39 -2.42
C TYR A 86 0.30 9.36 -3.22
N VAL A 87 -0.88 8.92 -3.66
CA VAL A 87 -1.82 9.73 -4.45
C VAL A 87 -2.31 10.92 -3.63
N TRP A 88 -2.62 10.71 -2.36
CA TRP A 88 -3.05 11.76 -1.45
C TRP A 88 -1.98 12.87 -1.33
N LEU A 89 -0.80 12.54 -0.82
CA LEU A 89 0.22 13.55 -0.57
C LEU A 89 0.77 14.17 -1.86
N ARG A 90 0.91 13.36 -2.93
CA ARG A 90 1.32 13.87 -4.23
C ARG A 90 0.35 14.91 -4.78
N GLY A 91 -0.96 14.65 -4.68
CA GLY A 91 -2.00 15.59 -5.11
C GLY A 91 -2.01 16.89 -4.32
N GLU A 92 -1.82 16.82 -3.01
CA GLU A 92 -1.78 18.02 -2.14
C GLU A 92 -0.52 18.87 -2.38
N ARG A 93 0.63 18.25 -2.61
CA ARG A 93 1.92 18.96 -2.72
C ARG A 93 2.30 19.36 -4.14
N ASP A 94 1.77 18.68 -5.14
CA ASP A 94 2.02 18.91 -6.56
C ASP A 94 0.71 18.74 -7.36
N PRO A 95 -0.21 19.72 -7.27
CA PRO A 95 -1.48 19.69 -8.00
C PRO A 95 -1.29 19.60 -9.52
N GLN A 96 -0.16 20.06 -10.05
CA GLN A 96 0.15 20.02 -11.48
C GLN A 96 0.43 18.59 -11.97
N SER A 97 0.73 17.65 -11.07
CA SER A 97 0.89 16.23 -11.43
C SER A 97 -0.39 15.62 -12.01
N GLY A 98 -1.54 16.25 -11.78
CA GLY A 98 -2.85 15.76 -12.20
C GLY A 98 -3.30 14.50 -11.45
N ILE A 99 -2.60 14.13 -10.39
CA ILE A 99 -3.03 13.11 -9.43
C ILE A 99 -3.88 13.78 -8.36
N TYR A 100 -5.00 13.13 -8.02
CA TYR A 100 -5.91 13.65 -7.00
C TYR A 100 -6.65 12.52 -6.30
N LEU A 101 -6.77 12.60 -4.99
CA LEU A 101 -7.62 11.72 -4.20
C LEU A 101 -8.71 12.54 -3.50
N GLN A 102 -9.96 12.19 -3.74
CA GLN A 102 -11.10 12.88 -3.15
C GLN A 102 -11.06 12.79 -1.61
N ARG A 103 -11.35 13.88 -0.92
CA ARG A 103 -11.33 13.95 0.55
C ARG A 103 -12.21 12.90 1.22
N GLY A 104 -13.37 12.59 0.62
CA GLY A 104 -14.23 11.52 1.10
C GLY A 104 -13.59 10.15 1.08
N LEU A 105 -12.76 9.84 0.06
CA LEU A 105 -12.01 8.58 -0.03
C LEU A 105 -10.86 8.53 0.96
N ILE A 106 -10.18 9.67 1.20
CA ILE A 106 -9.16 9.76 2.25
C ILE A 106 -9.79 9.48 3.62
N LEU A 107 -10.87 10.16 3.93
CA LEU A 107 -11.59 9.97 5.20
C LEU A 107 -12.07 8.52 5.35
N PHE A 108 -12.69 7.95 4.31
CA PHE A 108 -13.12 6.55 4.29
C PHE A 108 -11.97 5.59 4.61
N SER A 109 -10.81 5.77 3.96
CA SER A 109 -9.66 4.90 4.17
C SER A 109 -9.06 5.01 5.58
N LEU A 110 -9.03 6.21 6.14
CA LEU A 110 -8.55 6.44 7.50
C LEU A 110 -9.51 5.86 8.55
N VAL A 111 -10.82 6.02 8.34
CA VAL A 111 -11.84 5.40 9.20
C VAL A 111 -11.75 3.88 9.13
N TRP A 112 -11.57 3.31 7.93
CA TRP A 112 -11.39 1.88 7.74
C TRP A 112 -10.12 1.34 8.41
N LEU A 113 -9.02 2.09 8.34
CA LEU A 113 -7.77 1.78 9.02
C LEU A 113 -7.98 1.69 10.55
N ILE A 114 -8.64 2.69 11.13
CA ILE A 114 -8.93 2.75 12.55
C ILE A 114 -9.88 1.62 12.97
N ALA A 115 -10.96 1.41 12.21
CA ALA A 115 -11.93 0.34 12.48
C ALA A 115 -11.30 -1.05 12.44
N GLY A 116 -10.38 -1.29 11.50
CA GLY A 116 -9.60 -2.53 11.45
C GLY A 116 -8.72 -2.74 12.67
N TRP A 117 -8.16 -1.66 13.22
CA TRP A 117 -7.32 -1.73 14.42
C TRP A 117 -8.12 -2.17 15.67
N PHE A 118 -9.37 -1.76 15.75
CA PHE A 118 -10.26 -2.12 16.86
C PHE A 118 -11.09 -3.40 16.63
N ASP A 119 -10.77 -4.16 15.57
CA ASP A 119 -11.47 -5.40 15.20
C ASP A 119 -12.99 -5.24 15.08
N VAL A 120 -13.44 -4.07 14.64
CA VAL A 120 -14.87 -3.74 14.50
C VAL A 120 -15.62 -4.73 13.60
N PHE A 121 -14.89 -5.37 12.69
CA PHE A 121 -15.48 -6.30 11.70
C PHE A 121 -15.34 -7.77 12.09
N GLY A 122 -14.71 -8.10 13.23
CA GLY A 122 -14.45 -9.49 13.64
C GLY A 122 -13.60 -10.27 12.61
N MET A 123 -12.76 -9.59 11.86
CA MET A 123 -11.91 -10.17 10.83
C MET A 123 -10.44 -9.95 11.15
N ALA A 124 -9.61 -10.97 10.90
CA ALA A 124 -8.16 -10.83 11.03
C ALA A 124 -7.62 -9.85 9.98
N ILE A 125 -7.44 -8.59 10.36
CA ILE A 125 -6.94 -7.53 9.48
C ILE A 125 -5.45 -7.31 9.72
N ALA A 126 -4.67 -7.23 8.65
CA ALA A 126 -3.23 -6.99 8.68
C ALA A 126 -2.92 -5.51 8.94
N ASN A 127 -3.26 -5.02 10.13
CA ASN A 127 -3.16 -3.60 10.49
C ASN A 127 -1.74 -3.04 10.39
N GLY A 128 -0.73 -3.81 10.75
CA GLY A 128 0.68 -3.43 10.59
C GLY A 128 1.04 -3.16 9.14
N ALA A 129 0.56 -4.01 8.22
CA ALA A 129 0.77 -3.82 6.79
C ALA A 129 0.08 -2.55 6.27
N HIS A 130 -1.12 -2.23 6.75
CA HIS A 130 -1.87 -1.04 6.34
C HIS A 130 -1.14 0.24 6.76
N VAL A 131 -0.74 0.34 8.01
CA VAL A 131 -0.01 1.52 8.54
C VAL A 131 1.33 1.67 7.84
N ALA A 132 2.10 0.59 7.71
CA ALA A 132 3.39 0.62 7.03
C ALA A 132 3.25 0.98 5.55
N GLY A 133 2.23 0.46 4.87
CA GLY A 133 1.90 0.81 3.50
C GLY A 133 1.62 2.29 3.36
N LEU A 134 0.69 2.83 4.15
CA LEU A 134 0.35 4.26 4.15
C LEU A 134 1.59 5.15 4.37
N ALA A 135 2.38 4.84 5.38
CA ALA A 135 3.62 5.57 5.68
C ALA A 135 4.62 5.53 4.52
N THR A 136 4.79 4.36 3.90
CA THR A 136 5.66 4.18 2.72
C THR A 136 5.19 5.06 1.56
N GLY A 137 3.92 5.06 1.23
CA GLY A 137 3.36 5.87 0.15
C GLY A 137 3.52 7.37 0.39
N LEU A 138 3.23 7.82 1.62
CA LEU A 138 3.44 9.22 2.02
C LEU A 138 4.92 9.62 1.90
N ALA A 139 5.85 8.79 2.38
CA ALA A 139 7.29 9.06 2.29
C ALA A 139 7.76 9.15 0.83
N MET A 140 7.32 8.24 -0.04
CA MET A 140 7.69 8.25 -1.45
C MET A 140 7.15 9.50 -2.16
N ALA A 141 5.90 9.90 -1.91
CA ALA A 141 5.34 11.13 -2.46
C ALA A 141 6.09 12.36 -1.97
N PHE A 142 6.45 12.39 -0.70
CA PHE A 142 7.25 13.47 -0.12
C PHE A 142 8.59 13.63 -0.84
N VAL A 143 9.34 12.54 -0.99
CA VAL A 143 10.64 12.53 -1.69
C VAL A 143 10.50 13.00 -3.14
N ASP A 144 9.51 12.49 -3.86
CA ASP A 144 9.27 12.88 -5.26
C ASP A 144 8.96 14.38 -5.38
N THR A 145 8.21 14.96 -4.44
CA THR A 145 7.87 16.39 -4.47
C THR A 145 9.04 17.31 -4.09
N LEU A 146 10.01 16.81 -3.33
CA LEU A 146 11.25 17.55 -3.07
C LEU A 146 12.12 17.69 -4.34
N HIS A 147 12.18 16.63 -5.14
CA HIS A 147 12.95 16.64 -6.38
C HIS A 147 12.28 17.44 -7.50
N GLY A 148 10.95 17.48 -7.55
CA GLY A 148 10.20 18.29 -8.52
C GLY A 148 10.40 19.79 -8.33
N ARG A 149 10.49 20.28 -7.10
CA ARG A 149 10.73 21.70 -6.78
C ARG A 149 12.11 22.23 -7.20
N LYS A 150 13.08 21.34 -7.41
CA LYS A 150 14.44 21.73 -7.83
C LYS A 150 14.58 21.90 -9.35
N ARG A 151 13.55 21.55 -10.13
CA ARG A 151 13.55 21.62 -11.61
C ARG A 151 12.63 22.71 -12.15
N ALA A 152 11.92 23.42 -11.30
CA ALA A 152 11.10 24.58 -11.63
C ALA A 152 11.80 25.87 -11.20
#